data_3526839b9b1f8dad1ad2047d068b62c3
#
_entry.id   3526839b9b1f8dad1ad2047d068b62c3
#
_cell.length_a   1.000
_cell.length_b   1.000
_cell.length_c   1.000
_cell.angle_alpha   90.00
_cell.angle_beta   90.00
_cell.angle_gamma   90.00
#
_symmetry.space_group_name_H-M   'P 1'
#
loop_
_entity.id
_entity.type
_entity.pdbx_description
1 polymer ?
#
loop_
_entity_poly.entity_id
_entity_poly.type
_entity_poly.pdbx_seq_one_letter_code
_entity_poly.pdbx_strand_id
1 'polypeptide(L)'
;IRARLVGSEMCIRDSILNIAIEACHLGFDEIQFDYIRYPDAVNNHLVYEEESNFENRTRNINSFLYEATKILHGEGCLVSADIFGYVLQSESDNGIGQHLETIVKSVDFISPMVYPSHYSNGSFGYKYPNKHPYEVVTAALSDGLYRGTKVEQLRPYLQGFWHTSEDVRLNIKAAEDLGLDWIIWNNSSMYDANYFTKIES
;
A
#
# COMPACT_ATOMS: atom_id res chain seq x y z
N ILE A 1 10.78 24.36 14.49
CA ILE A 1 9.95 24.38 13.30
C ILE A 1 8.77 23.44 13.59
N ARG A 2 7.57 24.02 13.74
CA ARG A 2 6.35 23.19 13.89
C ARG A 2 5.97 22.73 12.48
N ALA A 3 6.19 21.46 12.18
CA ALA A 3 5.64 20.87 10.96
C ALA A 3 4.14 20.63 11.18
N ARG A 4 3.30 21.34 10.45
CA ARG A 4 1.89 20.97 10.28
C ARG A 4 1.87 19.83 9.29
N LEU A 5 1.46 18.66 9.71
CA LEU A 5 1.39 17.48 8.87
C LEU A 5 -0.08 17.04 8.77
N VAL A 6 -0.46 16.88 7.54
CA VAL A 6 -1.65 16.20 7.00
C VAL A 6 -2.99 16.93 7.12
N GLY A 7 -3.50 17.30 5.98
CA GLY A 7 -4.92 17.49 5.71
C GLY A 7 -5.45 18.90 5.77
N SER A 8 -4.80 19.82 6.46
CA SER A 8 -5.27 21.19 6.58
C SER A 8 -4.62 22.18 5.63
N GLU A 9 -3.51 21.83 4.98
CA GLU A 9 -2.93 22.73 4.00
C GLU A 9 -3.45 22.38 2.60
N MET A 10 -4.55 23.00 2.22
CA MET A 10 -5.10 22.95 0.85
C MET A 10 -3.99 23.11 -0.20
N CYS A 11 -3.01 23.98 0.05
CA CYS A 11 -1.88 24.20 -0.85
C CYS A 11 -1.02 22.94 -1.12
N ILE A 12 -0.82 22.07 -0.14
CA ILE A 12 -0.04 20.83 -0.33
C ILE A 12 -0.84 19.83 -1.17
N ARG A 13 -2.11 19.65 -0.85
CA ARG A 13 -3.02 18.79 -1.62
C ARG A 13 -3.11 19.27 -3.06
N ASP A 14 -3.35 20.57 -3.26
CA ASP A 14 -3.42 21.18 -4.59
C ASP A 14 -2.14 20.99 -5.37
N SER A 15 -0.97 21.18 -4.73
CA SER A 15 0.33 20.97 -5.38
C SER A 15 0.54 19.54 -5.84
N ILE A 16 0.20 18.55 -4.99
CA ILE A 16 0.31 17.12 -5.31
C ILE A 16 -0.65 16.77 -6.45
N LEU A 17 -1.90 17.25 -6.38
CA LEU A 17 -2.90 16.99 -7.42
C LEU A 17 -2.50 17.62 -8.76
N ASN A 18 -1.93 18.82 -8.77
CA ASN A 18 -1.45 19.45 -10.00
C ASN A 18 -0.32 18.64 -10.66
N ILE A 19 0.61 18.09 -9.87
CA ILE A 19 1.67 17.19 -10.37
C ILE A 19 1.03 15.91 -10.95
N ALA A 20 0.04 15.34 -10.27
CA ALA A 20 -0.65 14.15 -10.72
C ALA A 20 -1.40 14.39 -12.04
N ILE A 21 -2.10 15.52 -12.17
CA ILE A 21 -2.78 15.95 -13.41
C ILE A 21 -1.76 16.11 -14.54
N GLU A 22 -0.63 16.78 -14.28
CA GLU A 22 0.43 16.94 -15.29
C GLU A 22 0.94 15.57 -15.76
N ALA A 23 1.14 14.61 -14.86
CA ALA A 23 1.53 13.25 -15.23
C ALA A 23 0.49 12.58 -16.14
N CYS A 24 -0.81 12.71 -15.83
CA CYS A 24 -1.87 12.20 -16.70
C CYS A 24 -1.80 12.83 -18.11
N HIS A 25 -1.61 14.13 -18.19
CA HIS A 25 -1.47 14.84 -19.47
C HIS A 25 -0.20 14.44 -20.24
N LEU A 26 0.83 13.95 -19.55
CA LEU A 26 2.06 13.39 -20.17
C LEU A 26 1.86 11.94 -20.65
N GLY A 27 0.70 11.32 -20.42
CA GLY A 27 0.33 10.01 -20.93
C GLY A 27 0.52 8.86 -19.95
N PHE A 28 0.61 9.13 -18.64
CA PHE A 28 0.49 8.07 -17.63
C PHE A 28 -0.97 7.64 -17.48
N ASP A 29 -1.21 6.33 -17.43
CA ASP A 29 -2.54 5.76 -17.30
C ASP A 29 -3.02 5.67 -15.86
N GLU A 30 -2.10 5.70 -14.90
CA GLU A 30 -2.38 5.53 -13.49
C GLU A 30 -1.46 6.40 -12.63
N ILE A 31 -2.02 6.97 -11.58
CA ILE A 31 -1.30 7.70 -10.53
C ILE A 31 -1.36 6.91 -9.23
N GLN A 32 -0.20 6.54 -8.70
CA GLN A 32 -0.06 5.84 -7.44
C GLN A 32 0.40 6.78 -6.34
N PHE A 33 -0.38 6.86 -5.25
CA PHE A 33 -0.03 7.65 -4.07
C PHE A 33 0.71 6.78 -3.05
N ASP A 34 1.99 7.09 -2.84
CA ASP A 34 2.81 6.49 -1.79
C ASP A 34 2.88 7.41 -0.56
N TYR A 35 3.23 6.85 0.60
CA TYR A 35 3.33 7.56 1.88
C TYR A 35 2.05 8.30 2.31
N ILE A 36 0.90 7.87 1.80
CA ILE A 36 -0.41 8.43 2.16
C ILE A 36 -0.86 7.93 3.54
N ARG A 37 -0.22 8.45 4.57
CA ARG A 37 -0.40 8.05 5.96
C ARG A 37 0.04 9.09 6.96
N TYR A 38 -0.42 8.97 8.20
CA TYR A 38 0.18 9.66 9.34
C TYR A 38 1.52 9.02 9.72
N PRO A 39 2.42 9.76 10.39
CA PRO A 39 3.66 9.19 10.94
C PRO A 39 3.35 8.05 11.91
N ASP A 40 4.10 6.96 11.80
CA ASP A 40 3.99 5.77 12.65
C ASP A 40 4.67 5.90 14.02
N ALA A 41 5.45 6.95 14.21
CA ALA A 41 6.10 7.25 15.47
C ALA A 41 5.32 8.31 16.25
N VAL A 42 5.13 8.09 17.54
CA VAL A 42 4.64 9.12 18.47
C VAL A 42 5.66 10.25 18.52
N ASN A 43 5.41 11.31 17.79
CA ASN A 43 6.26 12.49 17.82
C ASN A 43 5.51 13.62 18.54
N ASN A 44 5.89 13.86 19.80
CA ASN A 44 5.29 14.89 20.66
C ASN A 44 5.44 16.33 20.12
N HIS A 45 6.19 16.50 19.02
CA HIS A 45 6.34 17.80 18.35
C HIS A 45 5.34 18.02 17.21
N LEU A 46 4.57 16.99 16.83
CA LEU A 46 3.54 17.11 15.81
C LEU A 46 2.26 17.69 16.44
N VAL A 47 1.77 18.73 15.83
CA VAL A 47 0.50 19.36 16.23
C VAL A 47 -0.45 19.25 15.05
N TYR A 48 -1.56 18.60 15.26
CA TYR A 48 -2.65 18.50 14.30
C TYR A 48 -3.71 19.55 14.62
N GLU A 49 -4.43 20.01 13.62
CA GLU A 49 -5.56 20.97 13.83
C GLU A 49 -6.73 20.29 14.53
N GLU A 50 -6.93 19.01 14.25
CA GLU A 50 -7.93 18.17 14.88
C GLU A 50 -7.29 17.14 15.79
N GLU A 51 -8.05 16.57 16.72
CA GLU A 51 -7.61 15.45 17.54
C GLU A 51 -7.18 14.28 16.67
N SER A 52 -5.98 13.75 16.92
CA SER A 52 -5.44 12.60 16.18
C SER A 52 -6.04 11.28 16.72
N ASN A 53 -7.31 11.03 16.44
CA ASN A 53 -8.03 9.79 16.73
C ASN A 53 -8.30 8.99 15.44
N PHE A 54 -8.79 7.78 15.58
CA PHE A 54 -9.11 6.89 14.46
C PHE A 54 -10.01 7.56 13.41
N GLU A 55 -11.09 8.18 13.84
CA GLU A 55 -12.09 8.76 12.95
C GLU A 55 -11.51 9.90 12.11
N ASN A 56 -10.79 10.83 12.75
CA ASN A 56 -10.21 11.98 12.07
C ASN A 56 -9.07 11.57 11.13
N ARG A 57 -8.21 10.64 11.55
CA ARG A 57 -7.12 10.17 10.69
C ARG A 57 -7.62 9.43 9.45
N THR A 58 -8.55 8.50 9.63
CA THR A 58 -9.12 7.74 8.50
C THR A 58 -9.92 8.63 7.57
N ARG A 59 -10.73 9.56 8.11
CA ARG A 59 -11.47 10.54 7.31
C ARG A 59 -10.53 11.41 6.46
N ASN A 60 -9.44 11.90 7.04
CA ASN A 60 -8.52 12.80 6.35
C ASN A 60 -7.79 12.09 5.19
N ILE A 61 -7.32 10.86 5.39
CA ILE A 61 -6.71 10.06 4.32
C ILE A 61 -7.75 9.76 3.24
N ASN A 62 -8.91 9.26 3.64
CA ASN A 62 -9.97 8.87 2.71
C ASN A 62 -10.51 10.06 1.90
N SER A 63 -10.69 11.24 2.52
CA SER A 63 -11.18 12.43 1.82
C SER A 63 -10.19 12.89 0.73
N PHE A 64 -8.89 12.83 1.00
CA PHE A 64 -7.88 13.13 0.00
C PHE A 64 -7.94 12.16 -1.18
N LEU A 65 -7.93 10.84 -0.90
CA LEU A 65 -7.96 9.82 -1.95
C LEU A 65 -9.24 9.91 -2.78
N TYR A 66 -10.39 10.10 -2.15
CA TYR A 66 -11.66 10.26 -2.85
C TYR A 66 -11.66 11.48 -3.79
N GLU A 67 -11.17 12.63 -3.30
CA GLU A 67 -11.07 13.85 -4.10
C GLU A 67 -10.07 13.68 -5.26
N ALA A 68 -8.89 13.12 -4.97
CA ALA A 68 -7.87 12.83 -5.97
C ALA A 68 -8.40 11.91 -7.07
N THR A 69 -9.06 10.83 -6.70
CA THR A 69 -9.65 9.88 -7.67
C THR A 69 -10.70 10.55 -8.55
N LYS A 70 -11.58 11.35 -7.95
CA LYS A 70 -12.60 12.07 -8.71
C LYS A 70 -11.99 13.05 -9.74
N ILE A 71 -10.93 13.75 -9.36
CA ILE A 71 -10.25 14.71 -10.25
C ILE A 71 -9.51 13.94 -11.36
N LEU A 72 -8.71 12.93 -10.99
CA LEU A 72 -7.86 12.21 -11.93
C LEU A 72 -8.66 11.33 -12.91
N HIS A 73 -9.81 10.80 -12.49
CA HIS A 73 -10.75 10.17 -13.43
C HIS A 73 -11.26 11.16 -14.47
N GLY A 74 -11.47 12.44 -14.11
CA GLY A 74 -11.80 13.50 -15.05
C GLY A 74 -10.72 13.78 -16.09
N GLU A 75 -9.47 13.48 -15.76
CA GLU A 75 -8.29 13.60 -16.65
C GLU A 75 -7.95 12.27 -17.36
N GLY A 76 -8.70 11.20 -17.11
CA GLY A 76 -8.54 9.90 -17.75
C GLY A 76 -7.57 8.95 -17.09
N CYS A 77 -7.08 9.24 -15.88
CA CYS A 77 -6.18 8.37 -15.11
C CYS A 77 -6.90 7.55 -14.07
N LEU A 78 -6.42 6.34 -13.85
CA LEU A 78 -6.75 5.50 -12.70
C LEU A 78 -5.93 5.94 -11.47
N VAL A 79 -6.39 5.55 -10.29
CA VAL A 79 -5.74 5.92 -9.02
C VAL A 79 -5.48 4.69 -8.17
N SER A 80 -4.27 4.60 -7.65
CA SER A 80 -3.90 3.58 -6.66
C SER A 80 -3.26 4.20 -5.41
N ALA A 81 -3.28 3.43 -4.33
CA ALA A 81 -2.68 3.85 -3.07
C ALA A 81 -1.83 2.72 -2.46
N ASP A 82 -0.64 3.08 -2.00
CA ASP A 82 0.22 2.19 -1.24
C ASP A 82 -0.22 2.15 0.22
N ILE A 83 -0.36 0.95 0.74
CA ILE A 83 -0.71 0.73 2.14
C ILE A 83 0.29 -0.23 2.80
N PHE A 84 0.45 -0.12 4.09
CA PHE A 84 1.24 -1.12 4.81
C PHE A 84 0.57 -2.49 4.75
N GLY A 85 1.38 -3.57 4.61
CA GLY A 85 0.88 -4.93 4.53
C GLY A 85 0.02 -5.34 5.72
N TYR A 86 0.37 -4.91 6.94
CA TYR A 86 -0.40 -5.23 8.14
C TYR A 86 -1.80 -4.57 8.20
N VAL A 87 -2.08 -3.58 7.34
CA VAL A 87 -3.43 -3.00 7.21
C VAL A 87 -4.43 -4.06 6.73
N LEU A 88 -3.97 -5.07 6.00
CA LEU A 88 -4.82 -6.18 5.58
C LEU A 88 -5.33 -7.03 6.76
N GLN A 89 -4.62 -7.07 7.88
CA GLN A 89 -4.97 -7.83 9.08
C GLN A 89 -5.65 -6.99 10.17
N SER A 90 -5.51 -5.65 10.11
CA SER A 90 -5.93 -4.78 11.19
C SER A 90 -7.31 -4.19 10.98
N GLU A 91 -8.19 -4.32 11.97
CA GLU A 91 -9.49 -3.64 12.01
C GLU A 91 -9.37 -2.15 12.40
N SER A 92 -8.19 -1.72 12.85
CA SER A 92 -7.90 -0.32 13.17
C SER A 92 -6.96 0.31 12.14
N ASP A 93 -6.80 1.63 12.20
CA ASP A 93 -5.83 2.37 11.38
C ASP A 93 -4.39 2.32 11.92
N ASN A 94 -4.15 1.62 13.02
CA ASN A 94 -2.86 1.53 13.72
C ASN A 94 -2.17 2.89 13.97
N GLY A 95 -2.95 3.96 14.09
CA GLY A 95 -2.46 5.32 14.30
C GLY A 95 -1.96 6.01 13.05
N ILE A 96 -2.01 5.39 11.89
CA ILE A 96 -1.48 5.93 10.62
C ILE A 96 -2.55 6.41 9.63
N GLY A 97 -3.82 6.25 9.96
CA GLY A 97 -4.94 6.68 9.12
C GLY A 97 -5.27 5.73 7.96
N GLN A 98 -4.50 4.66 7.76
CA GLN A 98 -4.79 3.66 6.74
C GLN A 98 -5.77 2.63 7.29
N HIS A 99 -6.98 2.61 6.74
CA HIS A 99 -8.04 1.67 7.09
C HIS A 99 -8.60 1.04 5.82
N LEU A 100 -8.50 -0.28 5.69
CA LEU A 100 -8.76 -1.01 4.46
C LEU A 100 -10.14 -0.69 3.87
N GLU A 101 -11.20 -0.82 4.68
CA GLU A 101 -12.59 -0.67 4.26
C GLU A 101 -12.97 0.74 3.79
N THR A 102 -12.17 1.73 4.14
CA THR A 102 -12.38 3.11 3.66
C THR A 102 -11.58 3.40 2.40
N ILE A 103 -10.31 2.95 2.35
CA ILE A 103 -9.42 3.21 1.21
C ILE A 103 -9.93 2.50 -0.05
N VAL A 104 -10.34 1.23 0.04
CA VAL A 104 -10.83 0.46 -1.12
C VAL A 104 -12.05 1.07 -1.83
N LYS A 105 -12.78 1.96 -1.15
CA LYS A 105 -13.93 2.68 -1.73
C LYS A 105 -13.53 3.96 -2.47
N SER A 106 -12.29 4.38 -2.33
CA SER A 106 -11.84 5.69 -2.78
C SER A 106 -10.80 5.64 -3.89
N VAL A 107 -10.28 4.45 -4.22
CA VAL A 107 -9.27 4.26 -5.26
C VAL A 107 -9.62 3.06 -6.14
N ASP A 108 -9.01 2.97 -7.31
CA ASP A 108 -9.20 1.85 -8.23
C ASP A 108 -8.43 0.62 -7.76
N PHE A 109 -7.18 0.82 -7.29
CA PHE A 109 -6.32 -0.26 -6.79
C PHE A 109 -5.71 0.10 -5.44
N ILE A 110 -5.46 -0.92 -4.64
CA ILE A 110 -4.61 -0.83 -3.46
C ILE A 110 -3.38 -1.72 -3.63
N SER A 111 -2.25 -1.20 -3.22
CA SER A 111 -0.96 -1.90 -3.30
C SER A 111 -0.37 -2.11 -1.90
N PRO A 112 -0.82 -3.15 -1.18
CA PRO A 112 -0.26 -3.45 0.14
C PRO A 112 1.18 -3.94 0.03
N MET A 113 2.05 -3.39 0.87
CA MET A 113 3.47 -3.75 0.97
C MET A 113 3.63 -5.04 1.79
N VAL A 114 3.39 -6.19 1.18
CA VAL A 114 3.44 -7.50 1.85
C VAL A 114 4.88 -8.05 1.83
N TYR A 115 5.72 -7.51 2.69
CA TYR A 115 7.13 -7.88 2.78
C TYR A 115 7.36 -8.85 3.95
N PRO A 116 7.67 -10.14 3.71
CA PRO A 116 7.88 -11.12 4.77
C PRO A 116 8.89 -10.70 5.85
N SER A 117 9.92 -9.93 5.47
CA SER A 117 10.92 -9.41 6.40
C SER A 117 10.41 -8.32 7.35
N HIS A 118 9.27 -7.71 7.06
CA HIS A 118 8.69 -6.61 7.84
C HIS A 118 7.62 -7.09 8.85
N TYR A 119 7.22 -8.34 8.78
CA TYR A 119 6.33 -8.92 9.79
C TYR A 119 7.12 -9.37 11.01
N SER A 120 6.56 -9.11 12.17
CA SER A 120 7.18 -9.48 13.45
C SER A 120 7.30 -11.00 13.61
N ASN A 121 8.29 -11.45 14.37
CA ASN A 121 8.41 -12.86 14.74
C ASN A 121 7.12 -13.37 15.38
N GLY A 122 6.65 -14.51 14.92
CA GLY A 122 5.38 -15.12 15.34
C GLY A 122 4.17 -14.76 14.46
N SER A 123 4.28 -13.78 13.55
CA SER A 123 3.21 -13.44 12.63
C SER A 123 2.84 -14.65 11.77
N PHE A 124 1.55 -14.83 11.52
CA PHE A 124 0.97 -15.95 10.77
C PHE A 124 1.38 -17.33 11.31
N GLY A 125 1.79 -17.42 12.60
CA GLY A 125 2.24 -18.67 13.22
C GLY A 125 3.71 -19.03 12.94
N TYR A 126 4.45 -18.23 12.21
CA TYR A 126 5.86 -18.49 11.88
C TYR A 126 6.80 -17.74 12.81
N LYS A 127 7.71 -18.48 13.46
CA LYS A 127 8.74 -17.87 14.33
C LYS A 127 9.59 -16.83 13.58
N TYR A 128 9.86 -17.08 12.29
CA TYR A 128 10.63 -16.20 11.42
C TYR A 128 9.90 -16.03 10.07
N PRO A 129 8.95 -15.10 9.96
CA PRO A 129 8.14 -14.92 8.75
C PRO A 129 8.96 -14.77 7.47
N ASN A 130 10.12 -14.10 7.54
CA ASN A 130 11.01 -13.92 6.39
C ASN A 130 11.54 -15.22 5.77
N LYS A 131 11.44 -16.36 6.46
CA LYS A 131 11.83 -17.68 5.95
C LYS A 131 10.68 -18.45 5.31
N HIS A 132 9.50 -17.85 5.27
CA HIS A 132 8.27 -18.45 4.77
C HIS A 132 7.56 -17.49 3.79
N PRO A 133 8.27 -17.08 2.69
CA PRO A 133 7.76 -16.02 1.82
C PRO A 133 6.41 -16.37 1.19
N TYR A 134 6.23 -17.60 0.70
CA TYR A 134 4.97 -18.03 0.10
C TYR A 134 3.80 -18.00 1.08
N GLU A 135 3.98 -18.63 2.24
CA GLU A 135 2.92 -18.77 3.24
C GLU A 135 2.53 -17.42 3.85
N VAL A 136 3.51 -16.57 4.13
CA VAL A 136 3.28 -15.24 4.71
C VAL A 136 2.55 -14.33 3.73
N VAL A 137 2.98 -14.31 2.47
CA VAL A 137 2.32 -13.50 1.43
C VAL A 137 0.91 -14.04 1.18
N THR A 138 0.74 -15.37 1.06
CA THR A 138 -0.58 -15.98 0.89
C THR A 138 -1.52 -15.63 2.04
N ALA A 139 -1.07 -15.76 3.30
CA ALA A 139 -1.90 -15.45 4.46
C ALA A 139 -2.29 -13.97 4.50
N ALA A 140 -1.32 -13.06 4.30
CA ALA A 140 -1.57 -11.62 4.31
C ALA A 140 -2.60 -11.20 3.25
N LEU A 141 -2.45 -11.68 2.02
CA LEU A 141 -3.35 -11.36 0.92
C LEU A 141 -4.73 -11.98 1.10
N SER A 142 -4.79 -13.21 1.62
CA SER A 142 -6.06 -13.89 1.95
C SER A 142 -6.87 -13.11 2.99
N ASP A 143 -6.22 -12.52 3.99
CA ASP A 143 -6.89 -11.66 4.98
C ASP A 143 -7.52 -10.44 4.30
N GLY A 144 -6.83 -9.79 3.36
CA GLY A 144 -7.37 -8.67 2.59
C GLY A 144 -8.59 -9.06 1.77
N LEU A 145 -8.54 -10.20 1.08
CA LEU A 145 -9.65 -10.73 0.30
C LEU A 145 -10.85 -11.11 1.21
N TYR A 146 -10.58 -11.74 2.35
CA TYR A 146 -11.60 -12.09 3.34
C TYR A 146 -12.33 -10.83 3.88
N ARG A 147 -11.62 -9.72 4.04
CA ARG A 147 -12.18 -8.43 4.46
C ARG A 147 -12.90 -7.67 3.35
N GLY A 148 -13.10 -8.29 2.21
CA GLY A 148 -13.96 -7.79 1.14
C GLY A 148 -13.25 -6.95 0.07
N THR A 149 -11.93 -6.97 0.03
CA THR A 149 -11.18 -6.44 -1.13
C THR A 149 -11.43 -7.34 -2.34
N LYS A 150 -11.68 -6.75 -3.49
CA LYS A 150 -11.85 -7.51 -4.73
C LYS A 150 -10.49 -7.90 -5.32
N VAL A 151 -10.45 -9.04 -5.99
CA VAL A 151 -9.24 -9.52 -6.69
C VAL A 151 -8.71 -8.45 -7.65
N GLU A 152 -9.60 -7.79 -8.41
CA GLU A 152 -9.24 -6.79 -9.39
C GLU A 152 -8.68 -5.49 -8.78
N GLN A 153 -8.94 -5.24 -7.49
CA GLN A 153 -8.46 -4.06 -6.77
C GLN A 153 -7.16 -4.29 -6.01
N LEU A 154 -6.83 -5.56 -5.70
CA LEU A 154 -5.70 -5.91 -4.85
C LEU A 154 -4.47 -6.22 -5.70
N ARG A 155 -3.50 -5.34 -5.71
CA ARG A 155 -2.25 -5.47 -6.48
C ARG A 155 -1.04 -5.26 -5.57
N PRO A 156 -0.60 -6.30 -4.82
CA PRO A 156 0.42 -6.17 -3.79
C PRO A 156 1.79 -5.77 -4.33
N TYR A 157 2.53 -5.01 -3.52
CA TYR A 157 3.98 -4.93 -3.62
C TYR A 157 4.62 -6.15 -2.96
N LEU A 158 5.39 -6.89 -3.74
CA LEU A 158 6.16 -8.06 -3.31
C LEU A 158 7.62 -7.68 -3.04
N GLN A 159 8.22 -8.35 -2.06
CA GLN A 159 9.57 -8.08 -1.63
C GLN A 159 10.60 -8.61 -2.64
N GLY A 160 11.36 -7.70 -3.28
CA GLY A 160 12.48 -8.01 -4.16
C GLY A 160 13.85 -7.68 -3.58
N PHE A 161 13.92 -7.24 -2.30
CA PHE A 161 15.15 -6.91 -1.57
C PHE A 161 15.39 -7.93 -0.45
N TRP A 162 16.66 -8.18 -0.09
CA TRP A 162 17.07 -9.13 0.96
C TRP A 162 16.54 -10.57 0.79
N HIS A 163 16.01 -10.89 -0.35
CA HIS A 163 15.52 -12.19 -0.74
C HIS A 163 16.38 -12.79 -1.84
N THR A 164 16.46 -14.10 -1.86
CA THR A 164 17.03 -14.84 -3.01
C THR A 164 16.05 -14.82 -4.17
N SER A 165 16.49 -15.14 -5.38
CA SER A 165 15.58 -15.26 -6.53
C SER A 165 14.49 -16.31 -6.30
N GLU A 166 14.76 -17.35 -5.51
CA GLU A 166 13.78 -18.35 -5.11
C GLU A 166 12.70 -17.75 -4.20
N ASP A 167 13.10 -17.00 -3.17
CA ASP A 167 12.14 -16.35 -2.27
C ASP A 167 11.23 -15.37 -3.03
N VAL A 168 11.80 -14.63 -4.00
CA VAL A 168 11.00 -13.71 -4.83
C VAL A 168 10.00 -14.48 -5.70
N ARG A 169 10.41 -15.60 -6.31
CA ARG A 169 9.48 -16.48 -7.04
C ARG A 169 8.36 -17.02 -6.16
N LEU A 170 8.66 -17.37 -4.92
CA LEU A 170 7.66 -17.80 -3.94
C LEU A 170 6.68 -16.69 -3.59
N ASN A 171 7.14 -15.44 -3.45
CA ASN A 171 6.26 -14.29 -3.28
C ASN A 171 5.32 -14.11 -4.49
N ILE A 172 5.87 -14.19 -5.71
CA ILE A 172 5.10 -14.09 -6.96
C ILE A 172 4.06 -15.21 -7.02
N LYS A 173 4.49 -16.45 -6.81
CA LYS A 173 3.59 -17.61 -6.82
C LYS A 173 2.44 -17.46 -5.85
N ALA A 174 2.69 -16.93 -4.66
CA ALA A 174 1.63 -16.70 -3.65
C ALA A 174 0.56 -15.72 -4.14
N ALA A 175 0.93 -14.66 -4.85
CA ALA A 175 -0.02 -13.72 -5.43
C ALA A 175 -0.77 -14.34 -6.63
N GLU A 176 -0.04 -15.03 -7.54
CA GLU A 176 -0.62 -15.68 -8.71
C GLU A 176 -1.60 -16.80 -8.35
N ASP A 177 -1.31 -17.60 -7.33
CA ASP A 177 -2.20 -18.68 -6.86
C ASP A 177 -3.53 -18.11 -6.29
N LEU A 178 -3.54 -16.84 -5.87
CA LEU A 178 -4.75 -16.11 -5.47
C LEU A 178 -5.41 -15.35 -6.64
N GLY A 179 -4.87 -15.44 -7.84
CA GLY A 179 -5.36 -14.75 -9.04
C GLY A 179 -5.10 -13.25 -9.05
N LEU A 180 -4.09 -12.78 -8.31
CA LEU A 180 -3.77 -11.37 -8.16
C LEU A 180 -2.65 -10.95 -9.13
N ASP A 181 -2.79 -9.76 -9.70
CA ASP A 181 -1.66 -9.03 -10.27
C ASP A 181 -0.75 -8.52 -9.15
N TRP A 182 0.51 -8.24 -9.48
CA TRP A 182 1.51 -7.87 -8.47
C TRP A 182 2.57 -6.90 -9.01
N ILE A 183 3.28 -6.25 -8.09
CA ILE A 183 4.41 -5.37 -8.36
C ILE A 183 5.57 -5.85 -7.49
N ILE A 184 6.81 -5.84 -8.01
CA ILE A 184 8.00 -6.10 -7.20
C ILE A 184 8.64 -4.78 -6.80
N TRP A 185 8.92 -4.63 -5.50
CA TRP A 185 9.69 -3.53 -4.97
C TRP A 185 11.12 -3.95 -4.64
N ASN A 186 12.09 -3.20 -5.16
CA ASN A 186 13.49 -3.31 -4.79
C ASN A 186 14.10 -1.90 -4.69
N ASN A 187 14.51 -1.50 -3.49
CA ASN A 187 15.09 -0.18 -3.20
C ASN A 187 16.44 0.08 -3.89
N SER A 188 17.13 -0.96 -4.36
CA SER A 188 18.37 -0.87 -5.12
C SER A 188 18.14 -0.80 -6.63
N SER A 189 16.88 -0.88 -7.08
CA SER A 189 16.50 -0.97 -8.51
C SER A 189 17.21 -2.10 -9.28
N MET A 190 17.60 -3.16 -8.57
CA MET A 190 18.26 -4.33 -9.13
C MET A 190 17.27 -5.50 -9.21
N TYR A 191 17.00 -5.95 -10.41
CA TYR A 191 16.06 -7.04 -10.68
C TYR A 191 16.78 -8.18 -11.40
N ASP A 192 16.59 -9.42 -10.93
CA ASP A 192 17.14 -10.61 -11.53
C ASP A 192 16.10 -11.24 -12.48
N ALA A 193 16.50 -11.55 -13.71
CA ALA A 193 15.63 -12.25 -14.66
C ALA A 193 15.11 -13.59 -14.12
N ASN A 194 15.84 -14.22 -13.19
CA ASN A 194 15.42 -15.45 -12.52
C ASN A 194 14.17 -15.27 -11.63
N TYR A 195 13.79 -14.05 -11.25
CA TYR A 195 12.52 -13.80 -10.55
C TYR A 195 11.30 -14.28 -11.34
N PHE A 196 11.39 -14.22 -12.66
CA PHE A 196 10.29 -14.49 -13.59
C PHE A 196 10.32 -15.90 -14.19
N THR A 197 11.22 -16.76 -13.74
CA THR A 197 11.23 -18.17 -14.16
C THR A 197 10.17 -18.96 -13.40
N LYS A 198 9.36 -19.76 -14.11
CA LYS A 198 8.33 -20.58 -13.46
C LYS A 198 8.96 -21.56 -12.46
N ILE A 199 8.32 -21.72 -11.31
CA ILE A 199 8.62 -22.80 -10.38
C ILE A 199 8.03 -24.07 -11.02
N GLU A 200 8.89 -25.03 -11.37
CA GLU A 200 8.42 -26.36 -11.80
C GLU A 200 7.70 -27.02 -10.62
N SER A 201 6.46 -27.45 -10.86
CA SER A 201 5.57 -28.09 -9.88
C SER A 201 5.98 -29.52 -9.57
#